data_c2c53bfe464e2ea3606b759e583f98e3
#
_entry.id   c2c53bfe464e2ea3606b759e583f98e3
#
_cell.length_a   1.000
_cell.length_b   1.000
_cell.length_c   1.000
_cell.angle_alpha   90.00
_cell.angle_beta   90.00
_cell.angle_gamma   90.00
#
_symmetry.space_group_name_H-M   'P 1'
#
loop_
_entity.id
_entity.type
_entity.pdbx_description
1 polymer ?
#
loop_
_entity_poly.entity_id
_entity_poly.type
_entity_poly.pdbx_seq_one_letter_code
_entity_poly.pdbx_strand_id
1 'polypeptide(L)'
;MSDEHSDKRFATRAVWSGGQNIEGAASTPVFLTSTYQLTDERYQGWADGAQHTELYSRLSSINSEAVAAKVAALEGAEDGETFASGMSAVSTTLLALLSKDDHMVASADCYGGTYGLITEDLPRFGIGVSMADMRDPSSYEAAIQENTKVLYVETLTNPVLKVCDLEAMAAIAKKHGLIAIVDNTFATPWA
;
A
#
# COMPACT_ATOMS: atom_id res chain seq x y z
N MET A 1 -9.69 -14.86 -1.38
CA MET A 1 -11.10 -15.16 -1.03
C MET A 1 -11.95 -13.98 -1.49
N SER A 2 -13.05 -14.22 -2.23
CA SER A 2 -13.99 -13.13 -2.55
C SER A 2 -14.60 -12.62 -1.26
N ASP A 3 -14.48 -11.31 -0.98
CA ASP A 3 -15.12 -10.71 0.18
C ASP A 3 -16.66 -10.83 0.03
N GLU A 4 -17.28 -11.64 0.87
CA GLU A 4 -18.74 -11.85 0.92
C GLU A 4 -19.52 -10.53 1.14
N HIS A 5 -18.83 -9.49 1.55
CA HIS A 5 -19.42 -8.19 1.87
C HIS A 5 -19.03 -7.07 0.91
N SER A 6 -18.40 -7.38 -0.22
CA SER A 6 -17.93 -6.39 -1.21
C SER A 6 -19.04 -5.50 -1.76
N ASP A 7 -20.28 -6.00 -1.85
CA ASP A 7 -21.48 -5.29 -2.31
C ASP A 7 -22.16 -4.44 -1.22
N LYS A 8 -21.70 -4.53 0.03
CA LYS A 8 -22.34 -3.85 1.16
C LYS A 8 -21.84 -2.41 1.34
N ARG A 9 -22.60 -1.62 2.09
CA ARG A 9 -22.23 -0.25 2.47
C ARG A 9 -20.95 -0.26 3.31
N PHE A 10 -20.19 0.84 3.24
CA PHE A 10 -18.93 1.02 3.95
C PHE A 10 -18.99 0.58 5.43
N ALA A 11 -20.02 1.02 6.18
CA ALA A 11 -20.17 0.66 7.60
C ALA A 11 -20.30 -0.86 7.81
N THR A 12 -20.97 -1.58 6.91
CA THR A 12 -21.10 -3.04 6.98
C THR A 12 -19.75 -3.70 6.69
N ARG A 13 -19.03 -3.24 5.67
CA ARG A 13 -17.68 -3.72 5.34
C ARG A 13 -16.70 -3.46 6.49
N ALA A 14 -16.74 -2.28 7.10
CA ALA A 14 -15.88 -1.95 8.25
C ALA A 14 -16.05 -2.91 9.43
N VAL A 15 -17.24 -3.46 9.63
CA VAL A 15 -17.49 -4.44 10.69
C VAL A 15 -17.12 -5.87 10.27
N TRP A 16 -17.57 -6.29 9.09
CA TRP A 16 -17.61 -7.72 8.73
C TRP A 16 -16.48 -8.17 7.78
N SER A 17 -15.95 -7.30 6.90
CA SER A 17 -14.91 -7.71 5.96
C SER A 17 -13.59 -8.04 6.65
N GLY A 18 -12.80 -8.93 6.05
CA GLY A 18 -11.48 -9.36 6.53
C GLY A 18 -11.49 -10.18 7.81
N GLY A 19 -12.65 -10.41 8.43
CA GLY A 19 -12.77 -11.24 9.61
C GLY A 19 -12.56 -12.73 9.29
N GLN A 20 -11.80 -13.42 10.14
CA GLN A 20 -11.66 -14.86 10.07
C GLN A 20 -12.51 -15.52 11.17
N ASN A 21 -13.46 -16.34 10.74
CA ASN A 21 -14.29 -17.11 11.69
C ASN A 21 -13.50 -18.36 12.14
N ILE A 22 -12.83 -18.24 13.27
CA ILE A 22 -12.06 -19.33 13.88
C ILE A 22 -12.82 -19.84 15.08
N GLU A 23 -13.14 -21.13 15.09
CA GLU A 23 -13.89 -21.81 16.15
C GLU A 23 -15.22 -21.13 16.48
N GLY A 24 -15.85 -20.46 15.52
CA GLY A 24 -17.12 -19.75 15.71
C GLY A 24 -16.99 -18.39 16.41
N ALA A 25 -15.80 -17.84 16.56
CA ALA A 25 -15.59 -16.52 17.12
C ALA A 25 -16.24 -15.44 16.24
N ALA A 26 -16.96 -14.50 16.84
CA ALA A 26 -17.61 -13.39 16.12
C ALA A 26 -16.63 -12.33 15.60
N SER A 27 -15.40 -12.32 16.10
CA SER A 27 -14.30 -11.49 15.61
C SER A 27 -13.02 -12.32 15.57
N THR A 28 -12.07 -11.98 14.71
CA THR A 28 -10.79 -12.67 14.64
C THR A 28 -10.08 -12.65 16.00
N PRO A 29 -9.79 -13.80 16.62
CA PRO A 29 -9.04 -13.86 17.87
C PRO A 29 -7.63 -13.29 17.72
N VAL A 30 -7.06 -12.77 18.80
CA VAL A 30 -5.65 -12.34 18.82
C VAL A 30 -4.75 -13.53 19.09
N PHE A 31 -3.91 -13.89 18.11
CA PHE A 31 -2.94 -14.96 18.21
C PHE A 31 -1.57 -14.41 18.65
N LEU A 32 -1.20 -14.65 19.90
CA LEU A 32 0.11 -14.26 20.46
C LEU A 32 1.14 -15.37 20.22
N THR A 33 1.40 -15.68 18.96
CA THR A 33 2.41 -16.66 18.58
C THR A 33 3.28 -16.15 17.45
N SER A 34 4.56 -16.52 17.45
CA SER A 34 5.48 -16.24 16.33
C SER A 34 5.67 -17.45 15.40
N THR A 35 5.37 -18.65 15.88
CA THR A 35 5.57 -19.89 15.11
C THR A 35 4.30 -20.72 15.14
N TYR A 36 4.01 -21.36 14.03
CA TYR A 36 2.88 -22.27 13.90
C TYR A 36 3.39 -23.71 13.76
N GLN A 37 2.58 -24.67 14.18
CA GLN A 37 2.93 -26.07 14.00
C GLN A 37 3.03 -26.39 12.50
N LEU A 38 4.21 -26.82 12.07
CA LEU A 38 4.44 -27.22 10.69
C LEU A 38 3.76 -28.56 10.43
N THR A 39 2.81 -28.57 9.50
CA THR A 39 2.19 -29.77 8.94
C THR A 39 2.64 -29.94 7.50
N ASP A 40 2.49 -31.14 6.94
CA ASP A 40 2.82 -31.40 5.53
C ASP A 40 2.02 -30.49 4.61
N GLU A 41 0.75 -30.24 4.93
CA GLU A 41 -0.12 -29.34 4.17
C GLU A 41 0.40 -27.89 4.16
N ARG A 42 0.77 -27.35 5.33
CA ARG A 42 1.36 -26.01 5.44
C ARG A 42 2.69 -25.91 4.71
N TYR A 43 3.55 -26.91 4.88
CA TYR A 43 4.84 -26.93 4.19
C TYR A 43 4.65 -26.97 2.68
N GLN A 44 3.76 -27.82 2.18
CA GLN A 44 3.48 -27.93 0.75
C GLN A 44 2.87 -26.63 0.21
N GLY A 45 1.90 -26.04 0.90
CA GLY A 45 1.31 -24.75 0.52
C GLY A 45 2.37 -23.65 0.37
N TRP A 46 3.29 -23.55 1.32
CA TRP A 46 4.40 -22.61 1.24
C TRP A 46 5.36 -22.93 0.07
N ALA A 47 5.74 -24.18 -0.11
CA ALA A 47 6.63 -24.63 -1.18
C ALA A 47 6.03 -24.38 -2.57
N ASP A 48 4.72 -24.50 -2.70
CA ASP A 48 3.97 -24.22 -3.93
C ASP A 48 3.72 -22.72 -4.16
N GLY A 49 4.20 -21.86 -3.26
CA GLY A 49 4.05 -20.40 -3.35
C GLY A 49 2.65 -19.89 -2.98
N ALA A 50 1.88 -20.68 -2.22
CA ALA A 50 0.60 -20.21 -1.70
C ALA A 50 0.84 -19.00 -0.78
N GLN A 51 0.16 -17.89 -1.11
CA GLN A 51 0.10 -16.75 -0.22
C GLN A 51 -0.66 -17.13 1.06
N HIS A 52 -0.31 -16.49 2.18
CA HIS A 52 -1.03 -16.63 3.45
C HIS A 52 -0.95 -18.03 4.07
N THR A 53 0.23 -18.65 4.05
CA THR A 53 0.47 -19.89 4.79
C THR A 53 1.13 -19.56 6.14
N GLU A 54 0.44 -19.88 7.23
CA GLU A 54 0.94 -19.58 8.59
C GLU A 54 2.08 -20.54 8.95
N LEU A 55 3.30 -20.08 8.81
CA LEU A 55 4.52 -20.77 9.26
C LEU A 55 5.22 -19.99 10.36
N TYR A 56 5.42 -18.72 10.13
CA TYR A 56 6.12 -17.82 11.02
C TYR A 56 5.59 -16.39 10.86
N SER A 57 5.29 -15.73 11.96
CA SER A 57 4.56 -14.45 11.97
C SER A 57 5.23 -13.30 11.20
N ARG A 58 6.54 -13.37 10.93
CA ARG A 58 7.22 -12.42 10.06
C ARG A 58 6.83 -12.57 8.59
N LEU A 59 6.46 -13.78 8.17
CA LEU A 59 6.03 -14.07 6.79
C LEU A 59 4.54 -13.86 6.63
N SER A 60 3.77 -14.32 7.61
CA SER A 60 2.32 -14.26 7.60
C SER A 60 1.77 -14.55 9.01
N SER A 61 0.71 -13.86 9.40
CA SER A 61 -0.04 -14.18 10.62
C SER A 61 -1.53 -13.94 10.41
N ILE A 62 -2.36 -14.73 11.07
CA ILE A 62 -3.82 -14.62 11.02
C ILE A 62 -4.28 -13.18 11.31
N ASN A 63 -3.64 -12.50 12.26
CA ASN A 63 -4.04 -11.15 12.64
C ASN A 63 -3.60 -10.09 11.60
N SER A 64 -2.39 -10.17 11.04
CA SER A 64 -1.95 -9.25 10.00
C SER A 64 -2.77 -9.41 8.71
N GLU A 65 -3.07 -10.64 8.33
CA GLU A 65 -3.93 -10.94 7.18
C GLU A 65 -5.36 -10.42 7.36
N ALA A 66 -5.94 -10.59 8.56
CA ALA A 66 -7.27 -10.05 8.85
C ALA A 66 -7.32 -8.52 8.74
N VAL A 67 -6.24 -7.82 9.13
CA VAL A 67 -6.14 -6.35 8.97
C VAL A 67 -5.96 -6.00 7.49
N ALA A 68 -5.05 -6.66 6.79
CA ALA A 68 -4.80 -6.42 5.37
C ALA A 68 -6.06 -6.60 4.53
N ALA A 69 -6.74 -7.74 4.70
CA ALA A 69 -7.99 -8.03 4.01
C ALA A 69 -9.12 -7.02 4.33
N LYS A 70 -9.21 -6.54 5.59
CA LYS A 70 -10.18 -5.53 5.95
C LYS A 70 -9.90 -4.19 5.27
N VAL A 71 -8.65 -3.73 5.27
CA VAL A 71 -8.28 -2.47 4.61
C VAL A 71 -8.48 -2.58 3.11
N ALA A 72 -8.04 -3.68 2.48
CA ALA A 72 -8.28 -3.92 1.07
C ALA A 72 -9.78 -3.87 0.72
N ALA A 73 -10.65 -4.51 1.50
CA ALA A 73 -12.09 -4.47 1.30
C ALA A 73 -12.69 -3.05 1.44
N LEU A 74 -12.17 -2.23 2.35
CA LEU A 74 -12.62 -0.86 2.54
C LEU A 74 -12.17 0.06 1.40
N GLU A 75 -10.95 -0.12 0.91
CA GLU A 75 -10.40 0.61 -0.24
C GLU A 75 -10.91 0.10 -1.60
N GLY A 76 -11.58 -1.06 -1.63
CA GLY A 76 -11.98 -1.72 -2.87
C GLY A 76 -10.80 -2.29 -3.66
N ALA A 77 -9.70 -2.57 -2.98
CA ALA A 77 -8.49 -3.15 -3.54
C ALA A 77 -8.59 -4.68 -3.70
N GLU A 78 -7.78 -5.24 -4.58
CA GLU A 78 -7.72 -6.69 -4.82
C GLU A 78 -7.05 -7.43 -3.65
N ASP A 79 -6.06 -6.80 -3.02
CA ASP A 79 -5.28 -7.37 -1.91
C ASP A 79 -4.66 -6.27 -1.04
N GLY A 80 -4.06 -6.66 0.08
CA GLY A 80 -3.40 -5.76 1.01
C GLY A 80 -2.24 -6.42 1.73
N GLU A 81 -1.32 -5.61 2.23
CA GLU A 81 -0.18 -6.05 3.02
C GLU A 81 -0.01 -5.15 4.26
N THR A 82 0.51 -5.71 5.34
CA THR A 82 0.74 -4.99 6.59
C THR A 82 2.22 -4.82 6.90
N PHE A 83 2.57 -3.67 7.42
CA PHE A 83 3.94 -3.31 7.76
C PHE A 83 4.04 -2.79 9.21
N ALA A 84 5.23 -2.85 9.79
CA ALA A 84 5.47 -2.39 11.16
C ALA A 84 5.36 -0.86 11.33
N SER A 85 5.40 -0.09 10.24
CA SER A 85 5.21 1.37 10.23
C SER A 85 4.80 1.86 8.85
N GLY A 86 4.20 3.06 8.79
CA GLY A 86 3.90 3.73 7.52
C GLY A 86 5.14 3.92 6.64
N MET A 87 6.29 4.30 7.24
CA MET A 87 7.54 4.43 6.48
C MET A 87 8.05 3.09 5.93
N SER A 88 7.85 1.97 6.64
CA SER A 88 8.19 0.68 6.05
C SER A 88 7.25 0.28 4.92
N ALA A 89 5.97 0.67 4.97
CA ALA A 89 5.06 0.50 3.85
C ALA A 89 5.52 1.31 2.63
N VAL A 90 5.79 2.61 2.82
CA VAL A 90 6.26 3.50 1.74
C VAL A 90 7.58 3.01 1.15
N SER A 91 8.59 2.77 1.98
CA SER A 91 9.93 2.38 1.50
C SER A 91 9.93 1.02 0.80
N THR A 92 9.22 0.04 1.34
CA THR A 92 9.13 -1.29 0.73
C THR A 92 8.41 -1.22 -0.62
N THR A 93 7.29 -0.48 -0.69
CA THR A 93 6.56 -0.30 -1.95
C THR A 93 7.42 0.35 -3.03
N LEU A 94 8.10 1.45 -2.69
CA LEU A 94 8.98 2.14 -3.65
C LEU A 94 10.14 1.26 -4.11
N LEU A 95 10.82 0.55 -3.19
CA LEU A 95 11.94 -0.33 -3.52
C LEU A 95 11.50 -1.63 -4.23
N ALA A 96 10.25 -2.05 -4.10
CA ALA A 96 9.71 -3.18 -4.86
C ALA A 96 9.40 -2.79 -6.32
N LEU A 97 9.06 -1.53 -6.58
CA LEU A 97 8.64 -1.03 -7.89
C LEU A 97 9.75 -0.35 -8.68
N LEU A 98 10.78 0.15 -7.98
CA LEU A 98 11.86 0.94 -8.58
C LEU A 98 13.20 0.25 -8.44
N SER A 99 13.96 0.28 -9.51
CA SER A 99 15.34 -0.22 -9.60
C SER A 99 16.30 0.92 -9.95
N LYS A 100 17.60 0.62 -9.91
CA LYS A 100 18.61 1.55 -10.41
C LYS A 100 18.27 2.01 -11.83
N ASP A 101 18.45 3.30 -12.08
CA ASP A 101 18.16 4.00 -13.32
C ASP A 101 16.67 4.19 -13.63
N ASP A 102 15.75 3.76 -12.76
CA ASP A 102 14.33 4.16 -12.82
C ASP A 102 14.13 5.57 -12.24
N HIS A 103 12.97 6.14 -12.55
CA HIS A 103 12.60 7.49 -12.12
C HIS A 103 11.17 7.50 -11.54
N MET A 104 10.94 8.39 -10.59
CA MET A 104 9.60 8.70 -10.08
C MET A 104 9.35 10.21 -10.04
N VAL A 105 8.08 10.59 -10.12
CA VAL A 105 7.62 11.96 -9.83
C VAL A 105 6.87 11.95 -8.52
N ALA A 106 7.21 12.85 -7.61
CA ALA A 106 6.62 12.91 -6.28
C ALA A 106 6.16 14.33 -5.91
N SER A 107 5.23 14.44 -4.96
CA SER A 107 4.83 15.72 -4.39
C SER A 107 6.00 16.43 -3.70
N ALA A 108 6.21 17.69 -4.02
CA ALA A 108 7.16 18.54 -3.32
C ALA A 108 6.76 18.79 -1.85
N ASP A 109 5.46 18.70 -1.55
CA ASP A 109 4.91 18.80 -0.21
C ASP A 109 4.44 17.42 0.25
N CYS A 110 5.31 16.60 0.79
CA CYS A 110 4.95 15.30 1.36
C CYS A 110 5.44 15.18 2.81
N TYR A 111 5.01 14.14 3.49
CA TYR A 111 5.46 13.84 4.85
C TYR A 111 7.00 13.85 4.93
N GLY A 112 7.54 14.46 5.99
CA GLY A 112 8.99 14.66 6.12
C GLY A 112 9.82 13.38 6.05
N GLY A 113 9.30 12.24 6.57
CA GLY A 113 9.95 10.94 6.44
C GLY A 113 10.01 10.47 4.99
N THR A 114 8.91 10.62 4.24
CA THR A 114 8.86 10.30 2.81
C THR A 114 9.77 11.24 2.03
N TYR A 115 9.77 12.54 2.35
CA TYR A 115 10.65 13.51 1.71
C TYR A 115 12.13 13.11 1.84
N GLY A 116 12.58 12.78 3.06
CA GLY A 116 13.96 12.30 3.28
C GLY A 116 14.26 11.02 2.49
N LEU A 117 13.36 10.04 2.52
CA LEU A 117 13.51 8.82 1.75
C LEU A 117 13.72 9.09 0.24
N ILE A 118 12.85 9.90 -0.38
CA ILE A 118 12.88 10.13 -1.81
C ILE A 118 13.99 11.08 -2.27
N THR A 119 14.43 12.02 -1.42
CA THR A 119 15.45 13.01 -1.79
C THR A 119 16.87 12.62 -1.37
N GLU A 120 17.02 11.78 -0.34
CA GLU A 120 18.32 11.43 0.22
C GLU A 120 18.65 9.94 0.03
N ASP A 121 17.70 9.03 0.29
CA ASP A 121 17.98 7.60 0.26
C ASP A 121 17.84 6.98 -1.13
N LEU A 122 16.72 7.19 -1.84
CA LEU A 122 16.52 6.60 -3.17
C LEU A 122 17.61 6.99 -4.18
N PRO A 123 18.12 8.24 -4.21
CA PRO A 123 19.25 8.60 -5.09
C PRO A 123 20.52 7.78 -4.83
N ARG A 124 20.75 7.33 -3.59
CA ARG A 124 21.91 6.45 -3.27
C ARG A 124 21.77 5.06 -3.88
N PHE A 125 20.56 4.64 -4.22
CA PHE A 125 20.28 3.41 -4.97
C PHE A 125 20.24 3.64 -6.48
N GLY A 126 20.52 4.87 -6.94
CA GLY A 126 20.53 5.24 -8.37
C GLY A 126 19.12 5.44 -8.94
N ILE A 127 18.12 5.70 -8.09
CA ILE A 127 16.75 6.00 -8.48
C ILE A 127 16.58 7.51 -8.63
N GLY A 128 16.13 7.97 -9.80
CA GLY A 128 15.87 9.38 -10.07
C GLY A 128 14.54 9.84 -9.49
N VAL A 129 14.51 11.09 -8.98
CA VAL A 129 13.29 11.70 -8.43
C VAL A 129 13.12 13.11 -8.95
N SER A 130 11.93 13.44 -9.47
CA SER A 130 11.50 14.80 -9.75
C SER A 130 10.36 15.21 -8.81
N MET A 131 10.45 16.44 -8.32
CA MET A 131 9.41 16.99 -7.43
C MET A 131 8.43 17.87 -8.23
N ALA A 132 7.13 17.75 -7.92
CA ALA A 132 6.06 18.49 -8.59
C ALA A 132 5.09 19.12 -7.59
N ASP A 133 4.39 20.19 -7.99
CA ASP A 133 3.31 20.78 -7.18
C ASP A 133 2.03 19.94 -7.34
N MET A 134 1.60 19.31 -6.29
CA MET A 134 0.46 18.43 -6.30
C MET A 134 -0.89 19.15 -6.58
N ARG A 135 -0.95 20.47 -6.48
CA ARG A 135 -2.11 21.27 -6.87
C ARG A 135 -2.17 21.56 -8.38
N ASP A 136 -1.07 21.28 -9.09
CA ASP A 136 -0.96 21.46 -10.53
C ASP A 136 -0.62 20.12 -11.20
N PRO A 137 -1.63 19.34 -11.64
CA PRO A 137 -1.42 18.10 -12.35
C PRO A 137 -0.49 18.23 -13.58
N SER A 138 -0.48 19.40 -14.23
CA SER A 138 0.39 19.65 -15.38
C SER A 138 1.89 19.64 -15.00
N SER A 139 2.21 20.04 -13.77
CA SER A 139 3.58 19.99 -13.26
C SER A 139 4.10 18.54 -13.12
N TYR A 140 3.22 17.60 -12.75
CA TYR A 140 3.56 16.17 -12.72
C TYR A 140 3.81 15.65 -14.13
N GLU A 141 2.92 15.97 -15.07
CA GLU A 141 3.07 15.50 -16.44
C GLU A 141 4.35 16.06 -17.08
N ALA A 142 4.68 17.31 -16.83
CA ALA A 142 5.92 17.95 -17.31
C ALA A 142 7.20 17.35 -16.72
N ALA A 143 7.12 16.73 -15.53
CA ALA A 143 8.25 16.11 -14.86
C ALA A 143 8.47 14.63 -15.27
N ILE A 144 7.58 14.03 -16.06
CA ILE A 144 7.71 12.66 -16.55
C ILE A 144 8.90 12.55 -17.51
N GLN A 145 9.71 11.54 -17.32
CA GLN A 145 10.86 11.16 -18.14
C GLN A 145 10.62 9.79 -18.80
N GLU A 146 11.43 9.40 -19.76
CA GLU A 146 11.32 8.13 -20.46
C GLU A 146 11.41 6.92 -19.50
N ASN A 147 12.21 7.04 -18.44
CA ASN A 147 12.42 6.03 -17.41
C ASN A 147 11.52 6.19 -16.16
N THR A 148 10.51 7.06 -16.21
CA THR A 148 9.55 7.20 -15.10
C THR A 148 8.69 5.93 -14.97
N LYS A 149 8.54 5.44 -13.74
CA LYS A 149 7.70 4.28 -13.39
C LYS A 149 6.56 4.62 -12.46
N VAL A 150 6.77 5.59 -11.57
CA VAL A 150 5.88 5.87 -10.45
C VAL A 150 5.52 7.35 -10.39
N LEU A 151 4.23 7.63 -10.15
CA LEU A 151 3.74 8.90 -9.62
C LEU A 151 3.34 8.69 -8.15
N TYR A 152 3.94 9.47 -7.24
CA TYR A 152 3.65 9.41 -5.81
C TYR A 152 2.97 10.69 -5.35
N VAL A 153 1.82 10.58 -4.70
CA VAL A 153 1.06 11.69 -4.14
C VAL A 153 0.53 11.34 -2.76
N GLU A 154 0.17 12.35 -1.98
CA GLU A 154 -0.64 12.21 -0.76
C GLU A 154 -2.05 12.72 -1.03
N THR A 155 -3.07 12.11 -0.46
CA THR A 155 -4.45 12.63 -0.55
C THR A 155 -4.54 14.05 0.04
N LEU A 156 -3.92 14.21 1.22
CA LEU A 156 -3.72 15.49 1.93
C LEU A 156 -2.28 15.54 2.43
N THR A 157 -1.56 16.62 2.10
CA THR A 157 -0.16 16.75 2.48
C THR A 157 0.02 17.07 3.97
N ASN A 158 1.10 16.56 4.54
CA ASN A 158 1.55 16.87 5.90
C ASN A 158 2.77 17.82 5.85
N PRO A 159 2.76 19.03 6.47
CA PRO A 159 1.73 19.55 7.38
C PRO A 159 0.74 20.56 6.75
N VAL A 160 0.87 20.85 5.47
CA VAL A 160 0.22 22.02 4.86
C VAL A 160 -1.21 21.75 4.38
N LEU A 161 -1.69 20.50 4.45
CA LEU A 161 -3.05 20.08 4.13
C LEU A 161 -3.54 20.50 2.73
N LYS A 162 -2.64 20.47 1.74
CA LYS A 162 -3.03 20.62 0.34
C LYS A 162 -3.76 19.35 -0.10
N VAL A 163 -4.87 19.52 -0.81
CA VAL A 163 -5.67 18.41 -1.35
C VAL A 163 -5.21 18.08 -2.76
N CYS A 164 -5.03 16.79 -3.04
CA CYS A 164 -4.67 16.28 -4.35
C CYS A 164 -5.92 16.01 -5.22
N ASP A 165 -5.86 16.37 -6.49
CA ASP A 165 -6.81 15.88 -7.50
C ASP A 165 -6.39 14.46 -7.92
N LEU A 166 -6.87 13.47 -7.16
CA LEU A 166 -6.54 12.06 -7.40
C LEU A 166 -7.03 11.56 -8.76
N GLU A 167 -8.17 12.08 -9.24
CA GLU A 167 -8.72 11.68 -10.54
C GLU A 167 -7.79 12.15 -11.67
N ALA A 168 -7.32 13.39 -11.61
CA ALA A 168 -6.34 13.91 -12.56
C ALA A 168 -5.02 13.14 -12.51
N MET A 169 -4.51 12.82 -11.32
CA MET A 169 -3.28 12.02 -11.15
C MET A 169 -3.42 10.60 -11.70
N ALA A 170 -4.54 9.95 -11.45
CA ALA A 170 -4.83 8.62 -12.01
C ALA A 170 -4.93 8.66 -13.53
N ALA A 171 -5.53 9.71 -14.11
CA ALA A 171 -5.60 9.91 -15.55
C ALA A 171 -4.21 10.09 -16.18
N ILE A 172 -3.32 10.87 -15.56
CA ILE A 172 -1.94 11.05 -16.01
C ILE A 172 -1.18 9.72 -15.94
N ALA A 173 -1.24 9.02 -14.80
CA ALA A 173 -0.57 7.73 -14.65
C ALA A 173 -1.03 6.73 -15.73
N LYS A 174 -2.34 6.63 -15.96
CA LYS A 174 -2.91 5.76 -16.99
C LYS A 174 -2.46 6.15 -18.40
N LYS A 175 -2.44 7.44 -18.72
CA LYS A 175 -2.02 7.97 -20.03
C LYS A 175 -0.58 7.59 -20.36
N HIS A 176 0.30 7.61 -19.36
CA HIS A 176 1.74 7.35 -19.53
C HIS A 176 2.16 5.92 -19.12
N GLY A 177 1.21 5.04 -18.74
CA GLY A 177 1.50 3.66 -18.33
C GLY A 177 2.30 3.57 -17.03
N LEU A 178 2.11 4.52 -16.10
CA LEU A 178 2.81 4.62 -14.83
C LEU A 178 1.98 4.01 -13.70
N ILE A 179 2.64 3.66 -12.61
CA ILE A 179 1.99 3.24 -11.37
C ILE A 179 1.72 4.48 -10.51
N ALA A 180 0.45 4.70 -10.16
CA ALA A 180 0.08 5.72 -9.18
C ALA A 180 0.14 5.14 -7.77
N ILE A 181 0.87 5.80 -6.87
CA ILE A 181 0.91 5.50 -5.45
C ILE A 181 0.30 6.68 -4.71
N VAL A 182 -0.68 6.38 -3.86
CA VAL A 182 -1.37 7.39 -3.04
C VAL A 182 -1.15 7.08 -1.56
N ASP A 183 -0.49 7.97 -0.85
CA ASP A 183 -0.49 7.93 0.61
C ASP A 183 -1.81 8.52 1.12
N ASN A 184 -2.69 7.64 1.58
CA ASN A 184 -4.03 7.97 2.04
C ASN A 184 -4.12 8.06 3.58
N THR A 185 -3.00 8.28 4.26
CA THR A 185 -2.91 8.25 5.73
C THR A 185 -3.91 9.19 6.39
N PHE A 186 -4.06 10.43 5.89
CA PHE A 186 -4.95 11.43 6.51
C PHE A 186 -6.42 11.26 6.15
N ALA A 187 -6.73 10.91 4.91
CA ALA A 187 -8.11 10.77 4.48
C ALA A 187 -8.73 9.44 4.92
N THR A 188 -7.89 8.40 5.08
CA THR A 188 -8.32 7.04 5.44
C THR A 188 -9.26 6.40 4.39
N PRO A 189 -9.63 5.13 4.50
CA PRO A 189 -10.59 4.53 3.55
C PRO A 189 -12.00 5.16 3.55
N TRP A 190 -12.25 6.12 4.42
CA TRP A 190 -13.57 6.77 4.54
C TRP A 190 -13.78 7.90 3.51
N ALA A 191 -12.78 8.67 3.17
CA ALA A 191 -12.88 9.87 2.33
C ALA A 191 -12.51 9.61 0.86
#